data_351bcea3e249b20649a5961105cbb773
#
_entry.id   351bcea3e249b20649a5961105cbb773
#
_cell.length_a   1.000
_cell.length_b   1.000
_cell.length_c   1.000
_cell.angle_alpha   90.00
_cell.angle_beta   90.00
_cell.angle_gamma   90.00
#
_symmetry.space_group_name_H-M   'P 1'
#
loop_
_entity.id
_entity.type
_entity.pdbx_description
1 polymer ?
#
loop_
_entity_poly.entity_id
_entity_poly.type
_entity_poly.pdbx_seq_one_letter_code
_entity_poly.pdbx_strand_id
1 'polypeptide(L)'
;MDIARKRLLFRARHMGTNENDIFFGGFAEAHLAELTEEQLDRFQTLLDVNDPDLFLWVTGAKPVPIQYDHDVMAMLKSFTLDHSHK
;
A
#
# COMPACT_ATOMS: atom_id res chain seq x y z
N MET A 1 5.11 -11.85 -13.44
CA MET A 1 4.20 -11.63 -12.30
C MET A 1 2.96 -12.49 -12.50
N ASP A 2 2.51 -13.18 -11.47
CA ASP A 2 1.35 -14.06 -11.60
C ASP A 2 0.03 -13.26 -11.64
N ILE A 3 -1.09 -13.97 -11.88
CA ILE A 3 -2.38 -13.32 -12.03
C ILE A 3 -2.82 -12.62 -10.74
N ALA A 4 -2.57 -13.24 -9.58
CA ALA A 4 -2.96 -12.66 -8.30
C ALA A 4 -2.25 -11.32 -8.07
N ARG A 5 -0.95 -11.27 -8.36
CA ARG A 5 -0.18 -10.04 -8.21
C ARG A 5 -0.59 -8.98 -9.22
N LYS A 6 -0.90 -9.39 -10.46
CA LYS A 6 -1.37 -8.44 -11.47
C LYS A 6 -2.70 -7.80 -11.07
N ARG A 7 -3.59 -8.58 -10.46
CA ARG A 7 -4.86 -8.05 -9.98
C ARG A 7 -4.66 -7.06 -8.85
N LEU A 8 -3.74 -7.36 -7.93
CA LEU A 8 -3.42 -6.45 -6.84
C LEU A 8 -2.80 -5.16 -7.35
N LEU A 9 -1.93 -5.27 -8.35
CA LEU A 9 -1.33 -4.09 -8.98
C LEU A 9 -2.40 -3.19 -9.58
N PHE A 10 -3.34 -3.78 -10.31
CA PHE A 10 -4.44 -3.02 -10.89
C PHE A 10 -5.27 -2.33 -9.81
N ARG A 11 -5.62 -3.07 -8.74
CA ARG A 11 -6.39 -2.51 -7.64
C ARG A 11 -5.65 -1.37 -6.94
N ALA A 12 -4.35 -1.53 -6.75
CA ALA A 12 -3.53 -0.51 -6.10
C ALA A 12 -3.48 0.79 -6.90
N ARG A 13 -3.60 0.69 -8.21
CA ARG A 13 -3.61 1.86 -9.10
C ARG A 13 -4.99 2.50 -9.24
N HIS A 14 -6.03 1.85 -8.73
CA HIS A 14 -7.42 2.28 -8.91
C HIS A 14 -8.16 2.28 -7.57
N MET A 15 -7.58 2.98 -6.59
CA MET A 15 -8.14 2.99 -5.23
C MET A 15 -9.21 4.04 -5.02
N GLY A 16 -9.33 5.00 -5.94
CA GLY A 16 -10.38 5.98 -5.88
C GLY A 16 -9.93 7.39 -5.52
N THR A 17 -8.73 7.55 -4.98
CA THR A 17 -8.15 8.88 -4.74
C THR A 17 -6.81 8.96 -5.45
N ASN A 18 -6.47 10.15 -5.91
CA ASN A 18 -5.24 10.35 -6.65
C ASN A 18 -4.00 10.00 -5.80
N GLU A 19 -4.00 10.40 -4.55
CA GLU A 19 -2.87 10.15 -3.64
C GLU A 19 -2.66 8.66 -3.41
N ASN A 20 -3.75 7.92 -3.12
CA ASN A 20 -3.62 6.49 -2.90
C ASN A 20 -3.22 5.75 -4.16
N ASP A 21 -3.76 6.16 -5.32
CA ASP A 21 -3.38 5.55 -6.60
C ASP A 21 -1.89 5.72 -6.85
N ILE A 22 -1.34 6.88 -6.56
CA ILE A 22 0.09 7.15 -6.75
C ILE A 22 0.94 6.34 -5.77
N PHE A 23 0.64 6.39 -4.47
CA PHE A 23 1.50 5.76 -3.47
C PHE A 23 1.33 4.25 -3.43
N PHE A 24 0.10 3.76 -3.41
CA PHE A 24 -0.11 2.31 -3.39
C PHE A 24 0.21 1.67 -4.74
N GLY A 25 -0.16 2.33 -5.84
CA GLY A 25 0.18 1.86 -7.18
C GLY A 25 1.68 1.86 -7.43
N GLY A 26 2.36 2.94 -7.03
CA GLY A 26 3.81 3.03 -7.15
C GLY A 26 4.53 1.99 -6.32
N PHE A 27 4.06 1.78 -5.07
CA PHE A 27 4.61 0.74 -4.21
C PHE A 27 4.45 -0.65 -4.84
N ALA A 28 3.26 -0.92 -5.38
CA ALA A 28 3.00 -2.21 -6.00
C ALA A 28 3.90 -2.44 -7.21
N GLU A 29 4.09 -1.42 -8.04
CA GLU A 29 4.99 -1.53 -9.19
C GLU A 29 6.42 -1.84 -8.77
N ALA A 30 6.87 -1.21 -7.68
CA ALA A 30 8.25 -1.36 -7.24
C ALA A 30 8.50 -2.66 -6.48
N HIS A 31 7.52 -3.14 -5.70
CA HIS A 31 7.78 -4.16 -4.69
C HIS A 31 6.89 -5.40 -4.76
N LEU A 32 5.75 -5.35 -5.46
CA LEU A 32 4.75 -6.42 -5.37
C LEU A 32 5.31 -7.79 -5.76
N ALA A 33 6.21 -7.83 -6.76
CA ALA A 33 6.80 -9.08 -7.21
C ALA A 33 7.70 -9.73 -6.15
N GLU A 34 8.18 -8.95 -5.19
CA GLU A 34 9.11 -9.40 -4.15
C GLU A 34 8.42 -9.78 -2.84
N LEU A 35 7.14 -9.45 -2.69
CA LEU A 35 6.44 -9.72 -1.44
C LEU A 35 6.21 -11.21 -1.26
N THR A 36 6.31 -11.67 -0.02
CA THR A 36 5.95 -13.04 0.33
C THR A 36 4.44 -13.21 0.29
N GLU A 37 3.95 -14.45 0.37
CA GLU A 37 2.52 -14.73 0.41
C GLU A 37 1.84 -14.02 1.57
N GLU A 38 2.46 -14.04 2.75
CA GLU A 38 1.93 -13.35 3.92
C GLU A 38 1.86 -11.84 3.70
N GLN A 39 2.90 -11.28 3.09
CA GLN A 39 2.94 -9.85 2.80
C GLN A 39 1.89 -9.47 1.75
N LEU A 40 1.66 -10.34 0.77
CA LEU A 40 0.60 -10.10 -0.21
C LEU A 40 -0.76 -10.04 0.47
N ASP A 41 -1.01 -10.94 1.42
CA ASP A 41 -2.27 -10.94 2.18
C ASP A 41 -2.43 -9.64 2.95
N ARG A 42 -1.38 -9.15 3.59
CA ARG A 42 -1.41 -7.89 4.33
C ARG A 42 -1.68 -6.72 3.42
N PHE A 43 -1.03 -6.69 2.26
CA PHE A 43 -1.25 -5.64 1.28
C PHE A 43 -2.67 -5.67 0.76
N GLN A 44 -3.17 -6.86 0.42
CA GLN A 44 -4.54 -7.03 -0.05
C GLN A 44 -5.55 -6.57 1.00
N THR A 45 -5.31 -6.89 2.26
CA THR A 45 -6.19 -6.45 3.35
C THR A 45 -6.31 -4.93 3.39
N LEU A 46 -5.20 -4.23 3.22
CA LEU A 46 -5.22 -2.76 3.18
C LEU A 46 -6.04 -2.24 2.01
N LEU A 47 -5.90 -2.87 0.83
CA LEU A 47 -6.70 -2.48 -0.34
C LEU A 47 -8.18 -2.77 -0.12
N ASP A 48 -8.50 -3.91 0.52
CA ASP A 48 -9.88 -4.30 0.79
C ASP A 48 -10.55 -3.36 1.78
N VAL A 49 -9.83 -2.96 2.81
CA VAL A 49 -10.32 -2.00 3.80
C VAL A 49 -10.62 -0.66 3.14
N ASN A 50 -9.69 -0.21 2.31
CA ASN A 50 -9.77 1.07 1.59
C ASN A 50 -10.34 2.18 2.49
N ASP A 51 -9.79 2.26 3.70
CA ASP A 51 -10.24 3.21 4.70
C ASP A 51 -9.92 4.63 4.26
N PRO A 52 -10.81 5.62 4.50
CA PRO A 52 -10.51 7.01 4.18
C PRO A 52 -9.22 7.54 4.80
N ASP A 53 -8.77 6.93 5.90
CA ASP A 53 -7.57 7.36 6.60
C ASP A 53 -6.30 6.67 6.11
N LEU A 54 -6.37 5.78 5.11
CA LEU A 54 -5.18 5.07 4.60
C LEU A 54 -4.05 6.03 4.26
N PHE A 55 -4.34 7.09 3.53
CA PHE A 55 -3.34 8.06 3.15
C PHE A 55 -2.70 8.71 4.38
N LEU A 56 -3.52 9.00 5.39
CA LEU A 56 -3.03 9.61 6.63
C LEU A 56 -2.15 8.66 7.42
N TRP A 57 -2.44 7.36 7.36
CA TRP A 57 -1.60 6.35 8.01
C TRP A 57 -0.23 6.24 7.35
N VAL A 58 -0.21 6.14 6.01
CA VAL A 58 1.07 5.93 5.31
C VAL A 58 1.94 7.19 5.30
N THR A 59 1.35 8.37 5.44
CA THR A 59 2.11 9.62 5.54
C THR A 59 2.51 9.95 6.97
N GLY A 60 1.99 9.20 7.96
CA GLY A 60 2.29 9.46 9.35
C GLY A 60 1.45 10.57 9.99
N ALA A 61 0.44 11.08 9.27
CA ALA A 61 -0.42 12.15 9.78
C ALA A 61 -1.36 11.66 10.87
N LYS A 62 -1.70 10.35 10.87
CA LYS A 62 -2.50 9.71 11.90
C LYS A 62 -1.84 8.42 12.34
N PRO A 63 -1.99 8.02 13.62
CA PRO A 63 -1.45 6.74 14.07
C PRO A 63 -2.17 5.58 13.39
N VAL A 64 -1.40 4.54 13.05
CA VAL A 64 -1.93 3.35 12.38
C VAL A 64 -2.62 2.46 13.42
N PRO A 65 -3.86 1.98 13.16
CA PRO A 65 -4.48 0.99 14.04
C PRO A 65 -3.58 -0.24 14.17
N ILE A 66 -3.58 -0.85 15.35
CA ILE A 66 -2.63 -1.92 15.66
C ILE A 66 -2.76 -3.10 14.70
N GLN A 67 -3.96 -3.41 14.19
CA GLN A 67 -4.17 -4.51 13.27
C GLN A 67 -3.54 -4.28 11.90
N TYR A 68 -3.18 -3.05 11.58
CA TYR A 68 -2.55 -2.69 10.31
C TYR A 68 -1.11 -2.23 10.49
N ASP A 69 -0.61 -2.24 11.72
CA ASP A 69 0.75 -1.81 12.03
C ASP A 69 1.72 -2.98 11.91
N HIS A 70 2.01 -3.37 10.68
CA HIS A 70 2.83 -4.52 10.35
C HIS A 70 3.94 -4.13 9.37
N ASP A 71 4.70 -5.12 8.91
CA ASP A 71 5.86 -4.89 8.03
C ASP A 71 5.47 -4.22 6.71
N VAL A 72 4.36 -4.64 6.10
CA VAL A 72 3.93 -4.03 4.84
C VAL A 72 3.56 -2.56 5.04
N MET A 73 2.91 -2.23 6.17
CA MET A 73 2.62 -0.84 6.49
C MET A 73 3.90 -0.04 6.65
N ALA A 74 4.91 -0.61 7.32
CA ALA A 74 6.21 0.05 7.47
C ALA A 74 6.87 0.28 6.11
N MET A 75 6.78 -0.69 5.21
CA MET A 75 7.32 -0.56 3.86
C MET A 75 6.60 0.55 3.08
N LEU A 76 5.28 0.61 3.20
CA LEU A 76 4.48 1.65 2.56
C LEU A 76 4.84 3.04 3.08
N LYS A 77 5.02 3.17 4.40
CA LYS A 77 5.43 4.44 4.99
C LYS A 77 6.78 4.90 4.45
N SER A 78 7.74 3.98 4.39
CA SER A 78 9.06 4.28 3.88
C SER A 78 9.01 4.69 2.42
N PHE A 79 8.26 3.97 1.60
CA PHE A 79 8.10 4.29 0.18
C PHE A 79 7.45 5.66 0.00
N THR A 80 6.40 5.92 0.76
CA THR A 80 5.67 7.20 0.68
C THR A 80 6.58 8.35 1.07
N LEU A 81 7.36 8.19 2.14
CA LEU A 81 8.30 9.22 2.59
C LEU A 81 9.32 9.52 1.49
N ASP A 82 9.89 8.49 0.88
CA ASP A 82 10.89 8.65 -0.17
C ASP A 82 10.33 9.37 -1.40
N HIS A 83 9.05 9.16 -1.70
CA HIS A 83 8.44 9.68 -2.93
C HIS A 83 7.61 10.94 -2.73
N SER A 84 7.48 11.41 -1.49
CA SER A 84 6.76 12.66 -1.21
C SER A 84 7.67 13.87 -1.08
N HIS A 85 8.97 13.64 -1.06
CA HIS A 85 9.95 14.74 -1.03
C HIS A 85 10.23 15.24 -2.44
N LYS A 86 9.87 16.46 -2.72
CA LYS A 86 10.12 17.09 -4.01
C LYS A 86 10.71 18.45 -3.82
#